data_ceaa1e137a3d1e18be975432f77e3933
#
_entry.id   ceaa1e137a3d1e18be975432f77e3933
#
_cell.length_a   1.000
_cell.length_b   1.000
_cell.length_c   1.000
_cell.angle_alpha   90.00
_cell.angle_beta   90.00
_cell.angle_gamma   90.00
#
_symmetry.space_group_name_H-M   'P 1'
#
loop_
_entity.id
_entity.type
_entity.pdbx_description
1 polymer ?
#
loop_
_entity_poly.entity_id
_entity_poly.type
_entity_poly.pdbx_seq_one_letter_code
_entity_poly.pdbx_strand_id
1 'polypeptide(L)'
;MIENRLADPEGETKGLLQMDSTVLYGVGKTGGVPTVDDLADENPYNTYLHKGLPPTPIAQPAKSAIEAVINPASGPWLYYVTVDLDTGETLFAQTQAEQEANAEKFKADCAANPGKC
;
A
#
# COMPACT_ATOMS: atom_id res chain seq x y z
N MET A 1 -1.75 7.41 6.95
CA MET A 1 -1.75 5.92 6.90
C MET A 1 -0.37 5.34 7.24
N ILE A 2 0.67 5.60 6.48
CA ILE A 2 2.03 5.04 6.73
C ILE A 2 2.51 5.32 8.15
N GLU A 3 2.48 6.57 8.60
CA GLU A 3 2.91 6.96 9.95
C GLU A 3 2.08 6.28 11.05
N ASN A 4 0.76 6.13 10.82
CA ASN A 4 -0.11 5.44 11.79
C ASN A 4 0.29 3.97 11.95
N ARG A 5 0.62 3.28 10.86
CA ARG A 5 1.10 1.89 10.92
C ARG A 5 2.44 1.78 11.64
N LEU A 6 3.38 2.67 11.33
CA LEU A 6 4.70 2.68 11.99
C LEU A 6 4.61 2.99 13.48
N ALA A 7 3.67 3.82 13.88
CA ALA A 7 3.49 4.25 15.27
C ALA A 7 2.74 3.23 16.14
N ASP A 8 2.12 2.22 15.56
CA ASP A 8 1.28 1.24 16.26
C ASP A 8 1.74 -0.22 16.02
N PRO A 9 2.85 -0.63 16.65
CA PRO A 9 3.40 -1.98 16.49
C PRO A 9 2.54 -3.08 17.10
N GLU A 10 1.59 -2.74 17.97
CA GLU A 10 0.67 -3.66 18.63
C GLU A 10 -0.75 -3.63 18.01
N GLY A 11 -1.00 -2.73 17.07
CA GLY A 11 -2.28 -2.57 16.41
C GLY A 11 -2.57 -3.63 15.37
N GLU A 12 -3.65 -3.42 14.64
CA GLU A 12 -4.20 -4.37 13.66
C GLU A 12 -3.19 -4.74 12.56
N THR A 13 -2.36 -3.80 12.13
CA THR A 13 -1.31 -4.02 11.10
C THR A 13 0.04 -4.43 11.69
N LYS A 14 0.16 -4.50 13.02
CA LYS A 14 1.38 -4.90 13.75
C LYS A 14 2.64 -4.11 13.37
N GLY A 15 2.49 -2.86 12.95
CA GLY A 15 3.60 -2.02 12.50
C GLY A 15 4.14 -2.38 11.11
N LEU A 16 3.48 -3.27 10.38
CA LEU A 16 3.84 -3.65 9.02
C LEU A 16 3.25 -2.68 8.02
N LEU A 17 4.03 -2.21 7.05
CA LEU A 17 3.53 -1.34 5.99
C LEU A 17 2.69 -2.07 4.96
N GLN A 18 3.03 -3.34 4.63
CA GLN A 18 2.28 -4.20 3.72
C GLN A 18 2.01 -3.52 2.37
N MET A 19 3.07 -3.08 1.71
CA MET A 19 2.99 -2.35 0.45
C MET A 19 3.52 -3.21 -0.70
N ASP A 20 2.68 -3.48 -1.68
CA ASP A 20 3.02 -4.29 -2.87
C ASP A 20 4.24 -3.75 -3.62
N SER A 21 4.34 -2.42 -3.73
CA SER A 21 5.46 -1.76 -4.41
C SER A 21 6.83 -2.09 -3.81
N THR A 22 6.92 -2.26 -2.50
CA THR A 22 8.17 -2.64 -1.82
C THR A 22 8.54 -4.09 -2.09
N VAL A 23 7.55 -4.98 -2.11
CA VAL A 23 7.74 -6.40 -2.47
C VAL A 23 8.25 -6.52 -3.90
N LEU A 24 7.54 -5.89 -4.85
CA LEU A 24 7.91 -5.92 -6.27
C LEU A 24 9.32 -5.37 -6.50
N TYR A 25 9.67 -4.27 -5.83
CA TYR A 25 11.03 -3.73 -5.88
C TYR A 25 12.06 -4.75 -5.39
N GLY A 26 11.82 -5.40 -4.25
CA GLY A 26 12.73 -6.37 -3.66
C GLY A 26 12.96 -7.60 -4.52
N VAL A 27 11.95 -8.08 -5.25
CA VAL A 27 12.07 -9.21 -6.20
C VAL A 27 12.45 -8.79 -7.62
N GLY A 28 12.74 -7.50 -7.87
CA GLY A 28 13.20 -6.98 -9.15
C GLY A 28 12.13 -6.88 -10.23
N LYS A 29 10.86 -6.80 -9.85
CA LYS A 29 9.72 -6.62 -10.76
C LYS A 29 9.30 -5.16 -10.83
N THR A 30 8.81 -4.73 -11.99
CA THR A 30 8.26 -3.38 -12.21
C THR A 30 6.79 -3.46 -12.56
N GLY A 31 5.93 -2.92 -11.69
CA GLY A 31 4.47 -2.91 -11.88
C GLY A 31 3.79 -4.26 -11.68
N GLY A 32 2.48 -4.25 -11.76
CA GLY A 32 1.64 -5.42 -11.54
C GLY A 32 1.27 -5.64 -10.06
N VAL A 33 0.79 -6.84 -9.78
CA VAL A 33 0.42 -7.29 -8.44
C VAL A 33 1.38 -8.40 -8.03
N PRO A 34 1.92 -8.41 -6.81
CA PRO A 34 2.80 -9.48 -6.36
C PRO A 34 2.06 -10.81 -6.30
N THR A 35 2.74 -11.87 -6.71
CA THR A 35 2.26 -13.24 -6.57
C THR A 35 2.37 -13.71 -5.12
N VAL A 36 1.77 -14.87 -4.82
CA VAL A 36 1.89 -15.49 -3.49
C VAL A 36 3.36 -15.77 -3.14
N ASP A 37 4.15 -16.20 -4.12
CA ASP A 37 5.59 -16.47 -3.92
C ASP A 37 6.36 -15.16 -3.67
N ASP A 38 6.03 -14.09 -4.37
CA ASP A 38 6.63 -12.76 -4.12
C ASP A 38 6.34 -12.28 -2.69
N LEU A 39 5.11 -12.44 -2.23
CA LEU A 39 4.70 -12.05 -0.86
C LEU A 39 5.38 -12.90 0.22
N ALA A 40 5.80 -14.12 -0.11
CA ALA A 40 6.53 -15.02 0.79
C ALA A 40 8.06 -14.84 0.73
N ASP A 41 8.57 -14.06 -0.23
CA ASP A 41 10.00 -13.83 -0.38
C ASP A 41 10.55 -13.00 0.80
N GLU A 42 11.60 -13.51 1.45
CA GLU A 42 12.18 -12.94 2.68
C GLU A 42 13.18 -11.79 2.43
N ASN A 43 13.20 -11.20 1.21
CA ASN A 43 14.09 -10.06 0.98
C ASN A 43 13.77 -8.88 1.93
N PRO A 44 14.76 -8.03 2.25
CA PRO A 44 14.60 -6.97 3.25
C PRO A 44 13.62 -5.85 2.85
N TYR A 45 13.21 -5.76 1.58
CA TYR A 45 12.20 -4.81 1.11
C TYR A 45 10.76 -5.29 1.30
N ASN A 46 10.56 -6.56 1.68
CA ASN A 46 9.22 -7.11 1.88
C ASN A 46 8.58 -6.58 3.16
N THR A 47 7.79 -5.53 3.04
CA THR A 47 7.09 -4.89 4.15
C THR A 47 5.87 -5.65 4.66
N TYR A 48 5.55 -6.82 4.09
CA TYR A 48 4.62 -7.80 4.69
C TYR A 48 5.28 -8.66 5.76
N LEU A 49 6.60 -8.83 5.71
CA LEU A 49 7.37 -9.66 6.64
C LEU A 49 8.22 -8.82 7.61
N HIS A 50 8.72 -7.68 7.16
CA HIS A 50 9.61 -6.82 7.93
C HIS A 50 8.92 -5.53 8.37
N LYS A 51 9.00 -5.24 9.68
CA LYS A 51 8.47 -4.00 10.26
C LYS A 51 9.31 -2.78 9.85
N GLY A 52 8.68 -1.64 9.82
CA GLY A 52 9.35 -0.37 9.55
C GLY A 52 9.45 -0.03 8.07
N LEU A 53 10.26 0.97 7.78
CA LEU A 53 10.54 1.41 6.41
C LEU A 53 11.44 0.42 5.68
N PRO A 54 11.34 0.31 4.34
CA PRO A 54 12.31 -0.45 3.56
C PRO A 54 13.73 0.12 3.73
N PRO A 55 14.79 -0.69 3.45
CA PRO A 55 16.18 -0.28 3.70
C PRO A 55 16.62 0.97 2.95
N THR A 56 16.06 1.23 1.77
CA THR A 56 16.33 2.40 0.93
C THR A 56 15.05 2.94 0.29
N PRO A 57 15.06 4.17 -0.25
CA PRO A 57 14.02 4.61 -1.19
C PRO A 57 13.91 3.63 -2.37
N ILE A 58 12.69 3.41 -2.85
CA ILE A 58 12.40 2.50 -3.97
C ILE A 58 12.00 3.23 -5.26
N ALA A 59 11.77 4.54 -5.18
CA ALA A 59 11.42 5.40 -6.31
C ALA A 59 11.87 6.83 -6.05
N GLN A 60 11.91 7.64 -7.12
CA GLN A 60 12.10 9.07 -7.02
C GLN A 60 10.73 9.74 -6.78
N PRO A 61 10.51 10.40 -5.64
CA PRO A 61 9.22 11.00 -5.31
C PRO A 61 8.98 12.28 -6.11
N ALA A 62 7.73 12.52 -6.47
CA ALA A 62 7.28 13.81 -6.99
C ALA A 62 7.24 14.85 -5.85
N LYS A 63 7.22 16.15 -6.20
CA LYS A 63 7.15 17.25 -5.24
C LYS A 63 5.98 17.11 -4.26
N SER A 64 4.80 16.72 -4.75
CA SER A 64 3.61 16.52 -3.92
C SER A 64 3.78 15.42 -2.88
N ALA A 65 4.51 14.36 -3.19
CA ALA A 65 4.81 13.29 -2.25
C ALA A 65 5.76 13.77 -1.14
N ILE A 66 6.76 14.59 -1.47
CA ILE A 66 7.67 15.19 -0.49
C ILE A 66 6.89 16.15 0.43
N GLU A 67 6.03 16.98 -0.12
CA GLU A 67 5.17 17.90 0.65
C GLU A 67 4.24 17.14 1.61
N ALA A 68 3.69 16.00 1.18
CA ALA A 68 2.84 15.15 2.02
C ALA A 68 3.62 14.50 3.19
N VAL A 69 4.90 14.22 3.03
CA VAL A 69 5.75 13.72 4.13
C VAL A 69 6.07 14.82 5.14
N ILE A 70 6.29 16.05 4.67
CA ILE A 70 6.61 17.20 5.54
C ILE A 70 5.36 17.67 6.30
N ASN A 71 4.19 17.65 5.63
CA ASN A 71 2.89 18.05 6.18
C ASN A 71 1.85 16.95 5.96
N PRO A 72 1.93 15.82 6.70
CA PRO A 72 1.00 14.72 6.53
C PRO A 72 -0.41 15.11 6.99
N ALA A 73 -1.42 14.66 6.24
CA ALA A 73 -2.81 14.79 6.67
C ALA A 73 -3.04 13.97 7.95
N SER A 74 -3.64 14.60 8.95
CA SER A 74 -4.02 13.94 10.21
C SER A 74 -5.28 13.11 10.02
N GLY A 75 -5.27 11.87 10.51
CA GLY A 75 -6.44 11.00 10.48
C GLY A 75 -6.12 9.60 10.99
N PRO A 76 -7.14 8.78 11.27
CA PRO A 76 -7.02 7.47 11.90
C PRO A 76 -6.76 6.33 10.91
N TRP A 77 -6.45 6.64 9.65
CA TRP A 77 -6.36 5.64 8.59
C TRP A 77 -5.20 4.68 8.78
N LEU A 78 -5.48 3.39 8.59
CA LEU A 78 -4.51 2.30 8.56
C LEU A 78 -4.42 1.62 7.19
N TYR A 79 -5.43 1.79 6.33
CA TYR A 79 -5.55 1.13 5.03
C TYR A 79 -5.82 2.14 3.92
N TYR A 80 -5.53 1.71 2.70
CA TYR A 80 -5.92 2.43 1.49
C TYR A 80 -6.08 1.46 0.32
N VAL A 81 -6.87 1.86 -0.66
CA VAL A 81 -6.96 1.20 -1.96
C VAL A 81 -7.32 2.21 -3.03
N THR A 82 -6.64 2.18 -4.16
CA THR A 82 -7.04 2.94 -5.34
C THR A 82 -8.20 2.22 -5.99
N VAL A 83 -9.35 2.87 -6.07
CA VAL A 83 -10.60 2.28 -6.57
C VAL A 83 -10.89 2.58 -8.03
N ASP A 84 -10.22 3.58 -8.59
CA ASP A 84 -10.26 3.93 -10.02
C ASP A 84 -8.84 4.22 -10.51
N LEU A 85 -8.34 3.38 -11.43
CA LEU A 85 -6.97 3.50 -11.95
C LEU A 85 -6.81 4.64 -12.97
N ASP A 86 -7.88 5.14 -13.57
CA ASP A 86 -7.82 6.24 -14.53
C ASP A 86 -7.73 7.59 -13.84
N THR A 87 -8.52 7.78 -12.79
CA THR A 87 -8.55 9.03 -12.02
C THR A 87 -7.55 9.04 -10.87
N GLY A 88 -7.09 7.87 -10.43
CA GLY A 88 -6.26 7.70 -9.24
C GLY A 88 -7.06 7.86 -7.94
N GLU A 89 -8.40 7.79 -7.99
CA GLU A 89 -9.23 7.87 -6.80
C GLU A 89 -8.83 6.80 -5.79
N THR A 90 -8.46 7.25 -4.59
CA THR A 90 -7.96 6.39 -3.52
C THR A 90 -8.81 6.56 -2.28
N LEU A 91 -9.35 5.46 -1.76
CA LEU A 91 -10.11 5.42 -0.53
C LEU A 91 -9.23 4.96 0.62
N PHE A 92 -9.41 5.60 1.76
CA PHE A 92 -8.73 5.27 3.01
C PHE A 92 -9.70 4.61 3.98
N ALA A 93 -9.19 3.72 4.80
CA ALA A 93 -9.98 3.01 5.80
C ALA A 93 -9.25 2.93 7.13
N GLN A 94 -10.02 2.86 8.20
CA GLN A 94 -9.52 2.75 9.56
C GLN A 94 -9.45 1.28 10.01
N THR A 95 -10.37 0.46 9.54
CA THR A 95 -10.51 -0.95 9.91
C THR A 95 -10.34 -1.87 8.71
N GLN A 96 -10.01 -3.13 8.97
CA GLN A 96 -9.93 -4.18 7.95
C GLN A 96 -11.28 -4.35 7.22
N ALA A 97 -12.40 -4.30 7.94
CA ALA A 97 -13.72 -4.44 7.35
C ALA A 97 -14.06 -3.31 6.35
N GLU A 98 -13.70 -2.06 6.68
CA GLU A 98 -13.83 -0.93 5.76
C GLU A 98 -12.93 -1.10 4.53
N GLN A 99 -11.71 -1.58 4.72
CA GLN A 99 -10.78 -1.85 3.63
C GLN A 99 -11.32 -2.92 2.68
N GLU A 100 -11.88 -4.00 3.21
CA GLU A 100 -12.49 -5.06 2.40
C GLU A 100 -13.66 -4.52 1.57
N ALA A 101 -14.53 -3.69 2.17
CA ALA A 101 -15.61 -3.03 1.44
C ALA A 101 -15.10 -2.10 0.32
N ASN A 102 -13.99 -1.40 0.55
CA ASN A 102 -13.36 -0.56 -0.47
C ASN A 102 -12.69 -1.40 -1.56
N ALA A 103 -12.06 -2.51 -1.21
CA ALA A 103 -11.45 -3.43 -2.18
C ALA A 103 -12.50 -4.07 -3.11
N GLU A 104 -13.71 -4.32 -2.64
CA GLU A 104 -14.80 -4.78 -3.49
C GLU A 104 -15.20 -3.75 -4.56
N LYS A 105 -15.12 -2.45 -4.27
CA LYS A 105 -15.33 -1.39 -5.27
C LYS A 105 -14.28 -1.46 -6.39
N PHE A 106 -13.01 -1.64 -6.04
CA PHE A 106 -11.94 -1.84 -7.01
C PHE A 106 -12.18 -3.07 -7.89
N LYS A 107 -12.53 -4.21 -7.28
CA LYS A 107 -12.86 -5.43 -8.04
C LYS A 107 -14.04 -5.22 -8.98
N ALA A 108 -15.06 -4.49 -8.55
CA ALA A 108 -16.22 -4.18 -9.38
C ALA A 108 -15.84 -3.27 -10.56
N ASP A 109 -14.96 -2.28 -10.37
CA ASP A 109 -14.45 -1.44 -11.46
C ASP A 109 -13.63 -2.26 -12.45
N CYS A 110 -12.75 -3.14 -11.99
CA CYS A 110 -11.99 -4.06 -12.84
C CYS A 110 -12.90 -5.00 -13.64
N ALA A 111 -13.95 -5.52 -13.02
CA ALA A 111 -14.91 -6.41 -13.68
C ALA A 111 -15.74 -5.68 -14.75
N ALA A 112 -16.08 -4.40 -14.48
CA ALA A 112 -16.82 -3.56 -15.45
C ALA A 112 -15.95 -3.07 -16.62
N ASN A 113 -14.63 -3.00 -16.42
CA ASN A 113 -13.66 -2.48 -17.38
C ASN A 113 -12.55 -3.51 -17.69
N PRO A 114 -12.85 -4.60 -18.42
CA PRO A 114 -11.86 -5.62 -18.75
C PRO A 114 -10.65 -5.02 -19.49
N GLY A 115 -9.44 -5.26 -18.98
CA GLY A 115 -8.19 -4.73 -19.55
C GLY A 115 -7.66 -3.48 -18.84
N LYS A 116 -8.40 -2.90 -17.90
CA LYS A 116 -7.95 -1.80 -17.05
C LYS A 116 -7.08 -2.30 -15.87
N CYS A 117 -7.35 -3.50 -15.44
CA CYS A 117 -6.63 -4.21 -14.39
C CYS A 117 -5.95 -5.44 -14.97
#